data_a9f85fddd236b1aec5518e788a20df96
#
_entry.id   a9f85fddd236b1aec5518e788a20df96
#
_cell.length_a   1.000
_cell.length_b   1.000
_cell.length_c   1.000
_cell.angle_alpha   90.00
_cell.angle_beta   90.00
_cell.angle_gamma   90.00
#
_symmetry.space_group_name_H-M   'P 1'
#
loop_
_entity.id
_entity.type
_entity.pdbx_description
1 polymer ?
#
loop_
_entity_poly.entity_id
_entity_poly.type
_entity_poly.pdbx_seq_one_letter_code
_entity_poly.pdbx_strand_id
1 'polypeptide(L)'
;MSEVMIILQMIMLILFIIYLFNNNRAMNSKSVVIDKENKKEMEKLLKMKRIKLTEPLTEKSRPTCFEEIIGQEDGIKALKAAICGPNPQHVIIYGPPGIGKTAAARLVLEEAKKREKSPFGKDAKFVEIDATTIRFDERGIADPLIGSVHDPIYQGAGSLGIAGIPQPKAGAVTKAHGGILFIDEIGELQPIEMNKLLKVLEDRKVFLDSSYYSSEDPNMPTYIKEIFDNGLPADFRLIGATTRNPDEIIPAIRSRCVEVFFRGLKPNEIKEIAKEAINKVGLKASDNGLNIISRFCSNGREVVNLIQLCSGIAINEERNYITEEDIKWVIENGQYTEVEEKKVSKKPMVGVVNGLAVYGANLGILMEIEVTARKIKGRKGELKVSGIVEEEEFSMNNKKIKRKSTAFSSIQNVLTALNNIYNLKCDEYDIHINIPGGIPVDGPSAGIAIATAIYSAILNKPVNNKIAMTGEISLLGMVGVIGGVNAKILAAKSAGANKVIIPSGNWNENFLNYKGIKVIPVSNIKEVFNLSILNIEKSDINILSAKTNKK
;
A
#
# COMPACT_ATOMS: atom_id res chain seq x y z
N MET A 1 -70.80 61.05 -4.42
CA MET A 1 -69.44 60.60 -4.08
C MET A 1 -69.39 59.14 -3.62
N SER A 2 -70.46 58.61 -2.97
CA SER A 2 -70.45 57.22 -2.50
C SER A 2 -70.50 56.16 -3.63
N GLU A 3 -71.29 56.40 -4.67
CA GLU A 3 -71.45 55.43 -5.78
C GLU A 3 -70.11 55.25 -6.62
N VAL A 4 -69.38 56.34 -6.83
CA VAL A 4 -68.12 56.33 -7.56
C VAL A 4 -67.02 55.52 -6.76
N MET A 5 -67.03 55.64 -5.43
CA MET A 5 -66.12 54.85 -4.58
C MET A 5 -66.46 53.37 -4.60
N ILE A 6 -67.71 52.98 -4.63
CA ILE A 6 -68.15 51.58 -4.70
C ILE A 6 -67.73 50.96 -6.04
N ILE A 7 -67.91 51.70 -7.14
CA ILE A 7 -67.48 51.25 -8.48
C ILE A 7 -65.93 51.06 -8.53
N LEU A 8 -65.18 51.98 -7.94
CA LEU A 8 -63.72 51.90 -7.89
C LEU A 8 -63.24 50.69 -7.07
N GLN A 9 -63.90 50.40 -5.95
CA GLN A 9 -63.63 49.20 -5.14
C GLN A 9 -63.93 47.90 -5.88
N MET A 10 -65.06 47.86 -6.62
CA MET A 10 -65.42 46.72 -7.45
C MET A 10 -64.39 46.47 -8.56
N ILE A 11 -63.91 47.52 -9.22
CA ILE A 11 -62.88 47.43 -10.25
C ILE A 11 -61.57 46.92 -9.64
N MET A 12 -61.15 47.42 -8.48
CA MET A 12 -59.95 46.95 -7.76
C MET A 12 -60.05 45.46 -7.37
N LEU A 13 -61.21 45.02 -6.90
CA LEU A 13 -61.47 43.64 -6.55
C LEU A 13 -61.39 42.70 -7.78
N ILE A 14 -61.97 43.12 -8.91
CA ILE A 14 -61.88 42.36 -10.15
C ILE A 14 -60.47 42.29 -10.66
N LEU A 15 -59.68 43.35 -10.62
CA LEU A 15 -58.24 43.35 -11.00
C LEU A 15 -57.45 42.46 -10.05
N PHE A 16 -57.73 42.44 -8.77
CA PHE A 16 -57.11 41.59 -7.81
C PHE A 16 -57.44 40.11 -8.05
N ILE A 17 -58.66 39.76 -8.37
CA ILE A 17 -59.07 38.40 -8.74
C ILE A 17 -58.37 37.95 -10.03
N ILE A 18 -58.30 38.81 -11.05
CA ILE A 18 -57.61 38.54 -12.31
C ILE A 18 -56.09 38.32 -12.03
N TYR A 19 -55.45 39.13 -11.15
CA TYR A 19 -54.10 39.00 -10.75
C TYR A 19 -53.83 37.63 -10.06
N LEU A 20 -54.71 37.26 -9.09
CA LEU A 20 -54.61 35.96 -8.42
C LEU A 20 -54.78 34.78 -9.39
N PHE A 21 -55.71 34.89 -10.35
CA PHE A 21 -55.95 33.86 -11.35
C PHE A 21 -54.75 33.69 -12.32
N ASN A 22 -54.13 34.78 -12.74
CA ASN A 22 -52.94 34.77 -13.59
C ASN A 22 -51.74 34.26 -12.83
N ASN A 23 -51.56 34.59 -11.56
CA ASN A 23 -50.48 34.11 -10.73
C ASN A 23 -50.58 32.60 -10.47
N ASN A 24 -51.79 32.10 -10.18
CA ASN A 24 -52.06 30.67 -10.05
C ASN A 24 -51.87 29.90 -11.38
N ARG A 25 -52.25 30.48 -12.53
CA ARG A 25 -51.95 29.88 -13.85
C ARG A 25 -50.46 29.83 -14.14
N ALA A 26 -49.71 30.86 -13.79
CA ALA A 26 -48.26 30.90 -13.99
C ALA A 26 -47.51 29.88 -13.08
N MET A 27 -47.97 29.67 -11.84
CA MET A 27 -47.44 28.64 -10.94
C MET A 27 -47.79 27.23 -11.44
N ASN A 28 -49.03 26.98 -11.85
CA ASN A 28 -49.44 25.68 -12.39
C ASN A 28 -48.77 25.34 -13.72
N SER A 29 -48.52 26.32 -14.59
CA SER A 29 -47.78 26.07 -15.84
C SER A 29 -46.31 25.73 -15.61
N LYS A 30 -45.65 26.36 -14.61
CA LYS A 30 -44.29 26.02 -14.22
C LYS A 30 -44.20 24.60 -13.64
N SER A 31 -45.15 24.21 -12.77
CA SER A 31 -45.14 22.85 -12.21
C SER A 31 -45.36 21.78 -13.29
N VAL A 32 -46.24 22.01 -14.24
CA VAL A 32 -46.50 21.06 -15.36
C VAL A 32 -45.29 20.94 -16.29
N VAL A 33 -44.52 22.02 -16.52
CA VAL A 33 -43.30 21.97 -17.33
C VAL A 33 -42.21 21.20 -16.57
N ILE A 34 -42.03 21.47 -15.28
CA ILE A 34 -41.08 20.76 -14.42
C ILE A 34 -41.41 19.26 -14.36
N ASP A 35 -42.69 18.90 -14.21
CA ASP A 35 -43.13 17.50 -14.19
C ASP A 35 -42.90 16.77 -15.52
N LYS A 36 -43.05 17.45 -16.64
CA LYS A 36 -42.75 16.89 -17.97
C LYS A 36 -41.26 16.71 -18.17
N GLU A 37 -40.43 17.67 -17.78
CA GLU A 37 -38.97 17.53 -17.82
C GLU A 37 -38.49 16.43 -16.89
N ASN A 38 -38.99 16.38 -15.65
CA ASN A 38 -38.69 15.33 -14.69
C ASN A 38 -39.04 13.93 -15.25
N LYS A 39 -40.20 13.76 -15.85
CA LYS A 39 -40.59 12.50 -16.50
C LYS A 39 -39.64 12.13 -17.63
N LYS A 40 -39.29 13.08 -18.50
CA LYS A 40 -38.38 12.86 -19.63
C LYS A 40 -36.96 12.50 -19.16
N GLU A 41 -36.45 13.20 -18.15
CA GLU A 41 -35.12 12.87 -17.58
C GLU A 41 -35.14 11.54 -16.80
N MET A 42 -36.26 11.24 -16.09
CA MET A 42 -36.42 9.94 -15.43
C MET A 42 -36.48 8.80 -16.45
N GLU A 43 -37.19 8.98 -17.59
CA GLU A 43 -37.19 7.97 -18.66
C GLU A 43 -35.81 7.77 -19.28
N LYS A 44 -35.04 8.85 -19.48
CA LYS A 44 -33.64 8.75 -19.94
C LYS A 44 -32.78 8.00 -18.90
N LEU A 45 -32.91 8.35 -17.63
CA LEU A 45 -32.19 7.68 -16.54
C LEU A 45 -32.54 6.19 -16.47
N LEU A 46 -33.84 5.84 -16.62
CA LEU A 46 -34.28 4.44 -16.64
C LEU A 46 -33.75 3.69 -17.86
N LYS A 47 -33.69 4.35 -19.04
CA LYS A 47 -33.06 3.76 -20.24
C LYS A 47 -31.57 3.53 -20.00
N MET A 48 -30.85 4.50 -19.45
CA MET A 48 -29.42 4.33 -19.11
C MET A 48 -29.19 3.23 -18.08
N LYS A 49 -30.05 3.12 -17.04
CA LYS A 49 -29.99 2.03 -16.05
C LYS A 49 -30.25 0.63 -16.63
N ARG A 50 -30.98 0.53 -17.76
CA ARG A 50 -31.21 -0.76 -18.46
C ARG A 50 -30.00 -1.22 -19.27
N ILE A 51 -29.14 -0.29 -19.67
CA ILE A 51 -27.90 -0.62 -20.38
C ILE A 51 -26.90 -1.11 -19.32
N LYS A 52 -26.77 -2.43 -19.21
CA LYS A 52 -25.75 -3.07 -18.37
C LYS A 52 -24.79 -3.81 -19.26
N LEU A 53 -23.51 -3.48 -19.18
CA LEU A 53 -22.46 -4.31 -19.73
C LEU A 53 -22.24 -5.51 -18.80
N THR A 54 -21.70 -6.60 -19.33
CA THR A 54 -21.25 -7.74 -18.50
C THR A 54 -20.14 -7.29 -17.59
N GLU A 55 -20.20 -7.71 -16.33
CA GLU A 55 -19.17 -7.39 -15.34
C GLU A 55 -17.82 -7.98 -15.80
N PRO A 56 -16.72 -7.20 -15.75
CA PRO A 56 -15.39 -7.71 -16.02
C PRO A 56 -15.03 -8.90 -15.12
N LEU A 57 -14.18 -9.81 -15.60
CA LEU A 57 -13.75 -10.95 -14.80
C LEU A 57 -13.07 -10.53 -13.50
N THR A 58 -12.38 -9.40 -13.49
CA THR A 58 -11.77 -8.81 -12.30
C THR A 58 -12.77 -8.49 -11.17
N GLU A 59 -14.02 -8.24 -11.51
CA GLU A 59 -15.10 -8.06 -10.52
C GLU A 59 -15.75 -9.38 -10.15
N LYS A 60 -16.04 -10.25 -11.15
CA LYS A 60 -16.61 -11.58 -10.91
C LYS A 60 -15.69 -12.49 -10.11
N SER A 61 -14.37 -12.32 -10.23
CA SER A 61 -13.37 -13.11 -9.51
C SER A 61 -13.00 -12.54 -8.14
N ARG A 62 -13.62 -11.42 -7.70
CA ARG A 62 -13.41 -10.92 -6.34
C ARG A 62 -13.79 -12.00 -5.32
N PRO A 63 -12.94 -12.25 -4.31
CA PRO A 63 -13.24 -13.18 -3.24
C PRO A 63 -14.54 -12.83 -2.52
N THR A 64 -15.40 -13.83 -2.34
CA THR A 64 -16.68 -13.74 -1.61
C THR A 64 -16.61 -14.35 -0.22
N CYS A 65 -15.58 -15.15 0.05
CA CYS A 65 -15.26 -15.73 1.35
C CYS A 65 -13.73 -15.69 1.58
N PHE A 66 -13.31 -15.92 2.83
CA PHE A 66 -11.89 -15.86 3.18
C PHE A 66 -11.07 -16.98 2.56
N GLU A 67 -11.68 -18.11 2.30
CA GLU A 67 -11.07 -19.30 1.70
C GLU A 67 -10.62 -19.03 0.24
N GLU A 68 -11.28 -18.08 -0.43
CA GLU A 68 -10.89 -17.64 -1.77
C GLU A 68 -9.71 -16.63 -1.75
N ILE A 69 -9.30 -16.12 -0.58
CA ILE A 69 -8.11 -15.25 -0.44
C ILE A 69 -6.88 -16.12 -0.21
N ILE A 70 -6.26 -16.54 -1.29
CA ILE A 70 -5.15 -17.50 -1.28
C ILE A 70 -3.89 -16.87 -0.70
N GLY A 71 -3.21 -17.62 0.18
CA GLY A 71 -1.86 -17.32 0.66
C GLY A 71 -1.74 -16.23 1.73
N GLN A 72 -2.85 -15.80 2.35
CA GLN A 72 -2.86 -14.72 3.35
C GLN A 72 -3.37 -15.16 4.73
N GLU A 73 -3.20 -16.43 5.10
CA GLU A 73 -3.79 -17.06 6.30
C GLU A 73 -3.43 -16.29 7.58
N ASP A 74 -2.14 -15.93 7.75
CA ASP A 74 -1.65 -15.21 8.92
C ASP A 74 -2.19 -13.77 8.96
N GLY A 75 -2.21 -13.08 7.83
CA GLY A 75 -2.75 -11.72 7.70
C GLY A 75 -4.26 -11.68 7.97
N ILE A 76 -5.01 -12.64 7.45
CA ILE A 76 -6.45 -12.79 7.70
C ILE A 76 -6.71 -13.07 9.17
N LYS A 77 -5.92 -13.96 9.79
CA LYS A 77 -6.03 -14.28 11.22
C LYS A 77 -5.80 -13.04 12.09
N ALA A 78 -4.76 -12.25 11.78
CA ALA A 78 -4.47 -11.00 12.48
C ALA A 78 -5.59 -9.97 12.29
N LEU A 79 -6.11 -9.82 11.06
CA LEU A 79 -7.21 -8.91 10.76
C LEU A 79 -8.50 -9.30 11.50
N LYS A 80 -8.85 -10.59 11.52
CA LYS A 80 -9.99 -11.11 12.28
C LYS A 80 -9.82 -10.87 13.79
N ALA A 81 -8.62 -11.06 14.32
CA ALA A 81 -8.34 -10.80 15.73
C ALA A 81 -8.50 -9.32 16.09
N ALA A 82 -8.09 -8.41 15.21
CA ALA A 82 -8.19 -6.97 15.43
C ALA A 82 -9.63 -6.42 15.32
N ILE A 83 -10.47 -6.98 14.43
CA ILE A 83 -11.79 -6.41 14.08
C ILE A 83 -12.96 -7.19 14.69
N CYS A 84 -12.90 -8.54 14.72
CA CYS A 84 -14.05 -9.35 15.09
C CYS A 84 -14.23 -9.53 16.61
N GLY A 85 -13.44 -8.87 17.44
CA GLY A 85 -13.54 -8.92 18.90
C GLY A 85 -14.56 -7.91 19.46
N PRO A 86 -14.77 -7.93 20.80
CA PRO A 86 -15.66 -6.97 21.47
C PRO A 86 -15.14 -5.53 21.43
N ASN A 87 -13.83 -5.35 21.26
CA ASN A 87 -13.16 -4.04 21.19
C ASN A 87 -12.38 -3.94 19.86
N PRO A 88 -13.06 -3.72 18.72
CA PRO A 88 -12.39 -3.63 17.43
C PRO A 88 -11.43 -2.44 17.38
N GLN A 89 -10.26 -2.67 16.79
CA GLN A 89 -9.19 -1.69 16.68
C GLN A 89 -9.11 -1.12 15.26
N HIS A 90 -8.44 0.03 15.12
CA HIS A 90 -8.06 0.53 13.80
C HIS A 90 -6.92 -0.33 13.25
N VAL A 91 -6.89 -0.54 11.94
CA VAL A 91 -5.93 -1.44 11.28
C VAL A 91 -5.29 -0.76 10.07
N ILE A 92 -4.00 -1.00 9.86
CA ILE A 92 -3.34 -0.74 8.57
C ILE A 92 -2.88 -2.06 7.98
N ILE A 93 -3.31 -2.36 6.75
CA ILE A 93 -2.92 -3.55 6.00
C ILE A 93 -1.81 -3.17 5.03
N TYR A 94 -0.62 -3.67 5.27
CA TYR A 94 0.54 -3.52 4.39
C TYR A 94 0.63 -4.69 3.43
N GLY A 95 1.03 -4.44 2.19
CA GLY A 95 1.32 -5.51 1.24
C GLY A 95 1.26 -5.08 -0.23
N PRO A 96 1.80 -5.89 -1.15
CA PRO A 96 1.79 -5.62 -2.59
C PRO A 96 0.39 -5.39 -3.15
N PRO A 97 0.27 -4.79 -4.36
CA PRO A 97 -1.03 -4.64 -5.01
C PRO A 97 -1.60 -6.01 -5.45
N GLY A 98 -2.92 -6.12 -5.56
CA GLY A 98 -3.58 -7.30 -6.16
C GLY A 98 -3.52 -8.60 -5.36
N ILE A 99 -3.26 -8.56 -4.03
CA ILE A 99 -3.16 -9.73 -3.14
C ILE A 99 -4.38 -9.93 -2.23
N GLY A 100 -5.47 -9.18 -2.44
CA GLY A 100 -6.73 -9.36 -1.71
C GLY A 100 -6.94 -8.47 -0.49
N LYS A 101 -6.15 -7.39 -0.26
CA LYS A 101 -6.30 -6.48 0.90
C LYS A 101 -7.72 -5.93 1.03
N THR A 102 -8.26 -5.34 -0.02
CA THR A 102 -9.61 -4.75 -0.05
C THR A 102 -10.71 -5.80 0.16
N ALA A 103 -10.54 -7.00 -0.43
CA ALA A 103 -11.48 -8.12 -0.25
C ALA A 103 -11.49 -8.59 1.21
N ALA A 104 -10.31 -8.76 1.83
CA ALA A 104 -10.20 -9.15 3.23
C ALA A 104 -10.84 -8.11 4.17
N ALA A 105 -10.63 -6.81 3.91
CA ALA A 105 -11.23 -5.74 4.71
C ALA A 105 -12.77 -5.74 4.63
N ARG A 106 -13.33 -6.04 3.47
CA ARG A 106 -14.79 -6.15 3.29
C ARG A 106 -15.36 -7.38 3.99
N LEU A 107 -14.71 -8.52 3.80
CA LEU A 107 -15.14 -9.79 4.38
C LEU A 107 -15.04 -9.80 5.91
N VAL A 108 -14.07 -9.10 6.50
CA VAL A 108 -13.93 -9.05 7.96
C VAL A 108 -15.10 -8.33 8.63
N LEU A 109 -15.71 -7.32 8.00
CA LEU A 109 -16.91 -6.68 8.51
C LEU A 109 -18.10 -7.66 8.49
N GLU A 110 -18.28 -8.37 7.38
CA GLU A 110 -19.37 -9.36 7.27
C GLU A 110 -19.22 -10.50 8.28
N GLU A 111 -17.99 -10.90 8.57
CA GLU A 111 -17.69 -11.86 9.63
C GLU A 111 -17.95 -11.28 11.03
N ALA A 112 -17.55 -10.01 11.26
CA ALA A 112 -17.78 -9.32 12.52
C ALA A 112 -19.28 -9.16 12.85
N LYS A 113 -20.10 -8.84 11.85
CA LYS A 113 -21.58 -8.73 11.99
C LYS A 113 -22.25 -10.04 12.47
N LYS A 114 -21.62 -11.20 12.22
CA LYS A 114 -22.15 -12.52 12.63
C LYS A 114 -21.82 -12.87 14.07
N ARG A 115 -20.91 -12.12 14.71
CA ARG A 115 -20.43 -12.43 16.06
C ARG A 115 -21.24 -11.70 17.13
N GLU A 116 -21.80 -12.43 18.08
CA GLU A 116 -22.63 -11.86 19.17
C GLU A 116 -21.93 -10.80 20.02
N LYS A 117 -20.61 -10.95 20.22
CA LYS A 117 -19.82 -10.01 21.05
C LYS A 117 -19.25 -8.83 20.25
N SER A 118 -19.52 -8.74 18.96
CA SER A 118 -19.05 -7.66 18.12
C SER A 118 -19.96 -6.43 18.29
N PRO A 119 -19.40 -5.21 18.38
CA PRO A 119 -20.20 -4.00 18.45
C PRO A 119 -20.81 -3.58 17.09
N PHE A 120 -20.43 -4.22 15.98
CA PHE A 120 -20.96 -3.92 14.67
C PHE A 120 -22.39 -4.44 14.51
N GLY A 121 -23.35 -3.52 14.32
CA GLY A 121 -24.74 -3.87 14.02
C GLY A 121 -24.89 -4.53 12.65
N LYS A 122 -26.05 -5.15 12.41
CA LYS A 122 -26.37 -5.77 11.11
C LYS A 122 -26.31 -4.76 9.96
N ASP A 123 -26.66 -3.49 10.23
CA ASP A 123 -26.67 -2.40 9.27
C ASP A 123 -25.33 -1.65 9.16
N ALA A 124 -24.29 -2.12 9.84
CA ALA A 124 -22.96 -1.52 9.80
C ALA A 124 -22.47 -1.41 8.34
N LYS A 125 -22.04 -0.22 7.94
CA LYS A 125 -21.64 0.08 6.56
C LYS A 125 -20.16 -0.11 6.35
N PHE A 126 -19.80 -0.59 5.17
CA PHE A 126 -18.43 -0.55 4.64
C PHE A 126 -18.36 0.62 3.67
N VAL A 127 -17.68 1.69 4.06
CA VAL A 127 -17.46 2.87 3.22
C VAL A 127 -16.04 2.82 2.70
N GLU A 128 -15.89 2.80 1.39
CA GLU A 128 -14.61 2.66 0.69
C GLU A 128 -14.24 3.98 0.02
N ILE A 129 -13.00 4.40 0.20
CA ILE A 129 -12.40 5.58 -0.42
C ILE A 129 -11.02 5.20 -0.91
N ASP A 130 -10.64 5.75 -2.07
CA ASP A 130 -9.29 5.70 -2.60
C ASP A 130 -8.59 7.04 -2.31
N ALA A 131 -7.51 7.00 -1.52
CA ALA A 131 -6.76 8.19 -1.12
C ALA A 131 -6.15 8.94 -2.31
N THR A 132 -5.85 8.25 -3.40
CA THR A 132 -5.30 8.87 -4.62
C THR A 132 -6.29 9.78 -5.33
N THR A 133 -7.58 9.58 -5.09
CA THR A 133 -8.68 10.37 -5.69
C THR A 133 -9.10 11.55 -4.82
N ILE A 134 -8.69 11.59 -3.56
CA ILE A 134 -9.01 12.68 -2.64
C ILE A 134 -8.11 13.88 -3.00
N ARG A 135 -8.73 14.94 -3.50
CA ARG A 135 -8.04 16.21 -3.73
C ARG A 135 -8.41 17.18 -2.63
N PHE A 136 -7.39 17.77 -2.04
CA PHE A 136 -7.58 18.89 -1.12
C PHE A 136 -8.17 20.09 -1.88
N ASP A 137 -9.35 20.56 -1.46
CA ASP A 137 -9.93 21.79 -1.93
C ASP A 137 -9.64 22.89 -0.90
N GLU A 138 -8.74 23.81 -1.25
CA GLU A 138 -8.36 24.95 -0.39
C GLU A 138 -9.56 25.82 -0.01
N ARG A 139 -10.64 25.80 -0.82
CA ARG A 139 -11.85 26.55 -0.57
C ARG A 139 -12.82 25.85 0.38
N GLY A 140 -12.57 24.60 0.75
CA GLY A 140 -13.44 23.81 1.64
C GLY A 140 -14.83 23.49 1.08
N ILE A 141 -15.07 23.73 -0.22
CA ILE A 141 -16.39 23.58 -0.85
C ILE A 141 -16.80 22.12 -0.98
N ALA A 142 -15.82 21.23 -1.15
CA ALA A 142 -16.07 19.81 -1.30
C ALA A 142 -14.97 18.98 -0.62
N ASP A 143 -15.19 18.55 0.60
CA ASP A 143 -14.33 17.60 1.30
C ASP A 143 -15.02 16.22 1.33
N PRO A 144 -14.60 15.27 0.48
CA PRO A 144 -15.25 13.96 0.41
C PRO A 144 -15.01 13.12 1.66
N LEU A 145 -13.91 13.37 2.39
CA LEU A 145 -13.55 12.61 3.59
C LEU A 145 -14.34 13.10 4.81
N ILE A 146 -14.21 14.37 5.13
CA ILE A 146 -14.80 14.96 6.34
C ILE A 146 -16.24 15.41 6.10
N GLY A 147 -16.52 15.97 4.93
CA GLY A 147 -17.76 16.62 4.58
C GLY A 147 -17.58 18.12 4.38
N SER A 148 -18.62 18.78 3.96
CA SER A 148 -18.61 20.20 3.60
C SER A 148 -19.90 20.89 4.02
N VAL A 149 -19.87 22.21 4.03
CA VAL A 149 -21.09 23.03 4.21
C VAL A 149 -21.37 23.75 2.91
N HIS A 150 -22.60 23.61 2.43
CA HIS A 150 -23.08 24.43 1.33
C HIS A 150 -23.69 25.72 1.88
N ASP A 151 -22.92 26.79 1.77
CA ASP A 151 -23.36 28.10 2.21
C ASP A 151 -24.45 28.69 1.27
N PRO A 152 -25.34 29.54 1.79
CA PRO A 152 -26.50 30.10 1.04
C PRO A 152 -26.13 30.82 -0.24
N ILE A 153 -24.93 31.41 -0.33
CA ILE A 153 -24.45 32.11 -1.53
C ILE A 153 -24.35 31.18 -2.75
N TYR A 154 -24.09 29.88 -2.53
CA TYR A 154 -23.97 28.90 -3.62
C TYR A 154 -25.28 28.18 -3.93
N GLN A 155 -26.34 28.41 -3.12
CA GLN A 155 -27.60 27.66 -3.22
C GLN A 155 -28.57 28.29 -4.16
N GLY A 156 -28.35 29.20 -5.00
CA GLY A 156 -29.35 29.79 -5.91
C GLY A 156 -30.80 29.62 -5.38
N ALA A 157 -31.77 30.45 -5.70
CA ALA A 157 -33.14 30.39 -5.21
C ALA A 157 -33.86 29.08 -5.67
N GLY A 158 -33.49 27.92 -5.13
CA GLY A 158 -34.22 26.65 -5.32
C GLY A 158 -35.47 26.59 -4.46
N SER A 159 -36.42 25.71 -4.81
CA SER A 159 -37.75 25.55 -4.21
C SER A 159 -37.80 25.20 -2.70
N LEU A 160 -36.65 24.96 -2.07
CA LEU A 160 -36.45 24.80 -0.63
C LEU A 160 -35.63 25.94 -0.03
N GLY A 161 -35.50 27.05 -0.76
CA GLY A 161 -34.70 28.20 -0.38
C GLY A 161 -35.25 28.92 0.86
N ILE A 162 -34.89 28.39 2.03
CA ILE A 162 -34.81 29.20 3.23
C ILE A 162 -33.50 29.98 3.06
N ALA A 163 -33.59 31.16 2.47
CA ALA A 163 -32.46 32.04 2.24
C ALA A 163 -31.71 32.24 3.57
N GLY A 164 -30.41 31.91 3.60
CA GLY A 164 -29.58 32.18 4.74
C GLY A 164 -29.19 30.97 5.60
N ILE A 165 -29.68 29.75 5.38
CA ILE A 165 -29.37 28.58 6.22
C ILE A 165 -28.27 27.73 5.58
N PRO A 166 -27.10 27.53 6.25
CA PRO A 166 -26.05 26.65 5.78
C PRO A 166 -26.49 25.18 5.83
N GLN A 167 -26.18 24.41 4.78
CA GLN A 167 -26.56 23.00 4.70
C GLN A 167 -25.32 22.09 4.85
N PRO A 168 -25.22 21.34 5.96
CA PRO A 168 -24.13 20.40 6.16
C PRO A 168 -24.30 19.17 5.27
N LYS A 169 -23.23 18.76 4.62
CA LYS A 169 -23.13 17.55 3.81
C LYS A 169 -22.17 16.57 4.45
N ALA A 170 -22.68 15.42 4.85
CA ALA A 170 -21.90 14.38 5.49
C ALA A 170 -20.81 13.80 4.56
N GLY A 171 -19.55 13.76 5.04
CA GLY A 171 -18.44 13.10 4.39
C GLY A 171 -18.45 11.58 4.61
N ALA A 172 -17.37 10.94 4.19
CA ALA A 172 -17.23 9.49 4.31
C ALA A 172 -17.10 9.03 5.76
N VAL A 173 -16.41 9.79 6.61
CA VAL A 173 -16.25 9.47 8.04
C VAL A 173 -17.60 9.38 8.76
N THR A 174 -18.52 10.31 8.47
CA THR A 174 -19.89 10.27 9.00
C THR A 174 -20.72 9.14 8.40
N LYS A 175 -20.58 8.88 7.10
CA LYS A 175 -21.26 7.76 6.42
C LYS A 175 -20.85 6.40 6.95
N ALA A 176 -19.60 6.29 7.45
CA ALA A 176 -19.02 5.09 8.03
C ALA A 176 -19.38 4.91 9.52
N HIS A 177 -20.12 5.85 10.12
CA HIS A 177 -20.52 5.76 11.53
C HIS A 177 -21.19 4.41 11.85
N GLY A 178 -20.75 3.78 12.93
CA GLY A 178 -21.17 2.42 13.34
C GLY A 178 -20.64 1.28 12.48
N GLY A 179 -19.74 1.57 11.52
CA GLY A 179 -19.19 0.59 10.58
C GLY A 179 -17.69 0.71 10.38
N ILE A 180 -17.25 0.43 9.16
CA ILE A 180 -15.84 0.51 8.74
C ILE A 180 -15.67 1.58 7.67
N LEU A 181 -14.68 2.46 7.87
CA LEU A 181 -14.09 3.29 6.83
C LEU A 181 -12.85 2.59 6.29
N PHE A 182 -12.91 2.17 5.04
CA PHE A 182 -11.78 1.61 4.32
C PHE A 182 -11.14 2.67 3.44
N ILE A 183 -9.85 2.90 3.62
CA ILE A 183 -9.07 3.83 2.80
C ILE A 183 -8.00 3.04 2.05
N ASP A 184 -8.18 2.91 0.73
CA ASP A 184 -7.15 2.31 -0.13
C ASP A 184 -6.03 3.31 -0.36
N GLU A 185 -4.80 2.82 -0.41
CA GLU A 185 -3.56 3.60 -0.49
C GLU A 185 -3.51 4.76 0.54
N ILE A 186 -3.80 4.46 1.81
CA ILE A 186 -3.84 5.45 2.91
C ILE A 186 -2.55 6.28 3.01
N GLY A 187 -1.42 5.73 2.57
CA GLY A 187 -0.14 6.45 2.51
C GLY A 187 -0.10 7.61 1.52
N GLU A 188 -1.08 7.70 0.60
CA GLU A 188 -1.19 8.79 -0.39
C GLU A 188 -2.00 9.98 0.14
N LEU A 189 -2.62 9.87 1.32
CA LEU A 189 -3.32 11.01 1.94
C LEU A 189 -2.35 12.16 2.21
N GLN A 190 -2.76 13.36 1.82
CA GLN A 190 -1.99 14.55 2.15
C GLN A 190 -1.94 14.78 3.67
N PRO A 191 -0.87 15.41 4.20
CA PRO A 191 -0.73 15.65 5.64
C PRO A 191 -1.91 16.37 6.29
N ILE A 192 -2.55 17.29 5.56
CA ILE A 192 -3.73 18.03 6.03
C ILE A 192 -4.92 17.09 6.23
N GLU A 193 -5.21 16.24 5.24
CA GLU A 193 -6.31 15.26 5.31
C GLU A 193 -6.04 14.21 6.40
N MET A 194 -4.79 13.80 6.53
CA MET A 194 -4.38 12.87 7.58
C MET A 194 -4.60 13.46 8.97
N ASN A 195 -4.26 14.75 9.18
CA ASN A 195 -4.48 15.42 10.47
C ASN A 195 -5.97 15.57 10.78
N LYS A 196 -6.81 15.88 9.79
CA LYS A 196 -8.26 15.91 9.96
C LYS A 196 -8.80 14.52 10.36
N LEU A 197 -8.33 13.46 9.68
CA LEU A 197 -8.71 12.09 10.00
C LEU A 197 -8.31 11.72 11.43
N LEU A 198 -7.09 12.04 11.85
CA LEU A 198 -6.60 11.80 13.21
C LEU A 198 -7.49 12.46 14.26
N LYS A 199 -7.89 13.72 14.04
CA LYS A 199 -8.81 14.43 14.93
C LYS A 199 -10.16 13.73 15.04
N VAL A 200 -10.72 13.26 13.91
CA VAL A 200 -11.99 12.52 13.93
C VAL A 200 -11.87 11.18 14.66
N LEU A 201 -10.74 10.47 14.53
CA LEU A 201 -10.48 9.22 15.27
C LEU A 201 -10.42 9.41 16.78
N GLU A 202 -9.96 10.59 17.25
CA GLU A 202 -9.91 10.96 18.67
C GLU A 202 -11.28 11.39 19.18
N ASP A 203 -11.92 12.35 18.49
CA ASP A 203 -13.15 13.00 18.94
C ASP A 203 -14.41 12.15 18.67
N ARG A 204 -14.33 11.21 17.70
CA ARG A 204 -15.45 10.40 17.17
C ARG A 204 -16.62 11.25 16.65
N LYS A 205 -16.31 12.48 16.28
CA LYS A 205 -17.24 13.49 15.77
C LYS A 205 -16.55 14.32 14.69
N VAL A 206 -17.36 14.92 13.84
CA VAL A 206 -16.93 15.89 12.84
C VAL A 206 -17.57 17.23 13.16
N PHE A 207 -16.78 18.25 13.38
CA PHE A 207 -17.24 19.63 13.48
C PHE A 207 -17.10 20.29 12.11
N LEU A 208 -18.19 20.89 11.66
CA LEU A 208 -18.24 21.65 10.42
C LEU A 208 -18.36 23.13 10.77
N ASP A 209 -17.66 23.97 10.03
CA ASP A 209 -17.68 25.41 10.23
C ASP A 209 -18.39 26.11 9.06
N SER A 210 -19.18 27.13 9.37
CA SER A 210 -19.80 28.01 8.36
C SER A 210 -19.88 29.43 8.90
N SER A 211 -19.50 30.39 8.08
CA SER A 211 -19.64 31.82 8.39
C SER A 211 -21.09 32.30 8.48
N TYR A 212 -22.02 31.47 8.01
CA TYR A 212 -23.49 31.77 7.99
C TYR A 212 -24.23 31.10 9.15
N TYR A 213 -23.52 30.37 10.02
CA TYR A 213 -24.11 29.75 11.18
C TYR A 213 -24.11 30.73 12.37
N SER A 214 -25.24 30.87 13.03
CA SER A 214 -25.37 31.53 14.33
C SER A 214 -26.30 30.72 15.24
N SER A 215 -25.82 30.36 16.41
CA SER A 215 -26.62 29.66 17.44
C SER A 215 -27.79 30.50 17.96
N GLU A 216 -27.67 31.82 17.89
CA GLU A 216 -28.68 32.79 18.39
C GLU A 216 -29.80 33.07 17.37
N ASP A 217 -29.67 32.66 16.10
CA ASP A 217 -30.71 32.89 15.10
C ASP A 217 -31.95 32.06 15.41
N PRO A 218 -33.11 32.72 15.66
CA PRO A 218 -34.37 32.03 15.97
C PRO A 218 -34.93 31.26 14.76
N ASN A 219 -34.55 31.62 13.53
CA ASN A 219 -34.99 30.96 12.30
C ASN A 219 -34.17 29.73 11.95
N MET A 220 -33.05 29.48 12.66
CA MET A 220 -32.20 28.34 12.42
C MET A 220 -32.87 27.04 12.90
N PRO A 221 -33.04 26.02 12.02
CA PRO A 221 -33.63 24.73 12.40
C PRO A 221 -32.83 24.04 13.51
N THR A 222 -33.54 23.42 14.46
CA THR A 222 -32.92 22.78 15.64
C THR A 222 -31.89 21.72 15.26
N TYR A 223 -32.17 20.92 14.21
CA TYR A 223 -31.22 19.89 13.76
C TYR A 223 -29.92 20.48 13.19
N ILE A 224 -29.97 21.67 12.57
CA ILE A 224 -28.79 22.41 12.10
C ILE A 224 -27.94 22.87 13.30
N LYS A 225 -28.64 23.47 14.32
CA LYS A 225 -27.95 23.85 15.57
C LYS A 225 -27.27 22.66 16.21
N GLU A 226 -27.95 21.53 16.33
CA GLU A 226 -27.38 20.30 16.88
C GLU A 226 -26.10 19.84 16.11
N ILE A 227 -26.11 19.91 14.77
CA ILE A 227 -24.97 19.52 13.94
C ILE A 227 -23.77 20.45 14.13
N PHE A 228 -23.98 21.76 14.17
CA PHE A 228 -22.87 22.71 14.31
C PHE A 228 -22.34 22.79 15.74
N ASP A 229 -23.22 22.69 16.74
CA ASP A 229 -22.82 22.79 18.16
C ASP A 229 -22.22 21.49 18.69
N ASN A 230 -22.80 20.33 18.32
CA ASN A 230 -22.42 19.03 18.87
C ASN A 230 -21.63 18.13 17.89
N GLY A 231 -21.52 18.54 16.63
CA GLY A 231 -20.83 17.82 15.57
C GLY A 231 -21.64 16.65 15.00
N LEU A 232 -21.28 16.20 13.79
CA LEU A 232 -21.81 14.99 13.18
C LEU A 232 -21.13 13.75 13.79
N PRO A 233 -21.87 12.68 14.13
CA PRO A 233 -21.28 11.47 14.68
C PRO A 233 -20.41 10.75 13.67
N ALA A 234 -19.22 10.29 14.10
CA ALA A 234 -18.22 9.62 13.27
C ALA A 234 -17.44 8.55 14.07
N ASP A 235 -18.15 7.72 14.85
CA ASP A 235 -17.51 6.56 15.51
C ASP A 235 -17.50 5.37 14.54
N PHE A 236 -16.36 5.10 13.96
CA PHE A 236 -16.12 4.02 13.00
C PHE A 236 -14.80 3.32 13.32
N ARG A 237 -14.53 2.18 12.67
CA ARG A 237 -13.19 1.61 12.67
C ARG A 237 -12.53 1.84 11.32
N LEU A 238 -11.30 2.36 11.39
CA LEU A 238 -10.48 2.60 10.21
C LEU A 238 -9.78 1.30 9.80
N ILE A 239 -9.86 0.95 8.53
CA ILE A 239 -8.96 -0.01 7.88
C ILE A 239 -8.28 0.72 6.73
N GLY A 240 -6.99 1.02 6.90
CA GLY A 240 -6.15 1.54 5.81
C GLY A 240 -5.48 0.40 5.08
N ALA A 241 -5.38 0.47 3.75
CA ALA A 241 -4.52 -0.40 2.96
C ALA A 241 -3.42 0.43 2.29
N THR A 242 -2.21 -0.12 2.17
CA THR A 242 -1.11 0.57 1.51
C THR A 242 -0.10 -0.40 0.91
N THR A 243 0.58 0.07 -0.13
CA THR A 243 1.76 -0.59 -0.72
C THR A 243 3.07 -0.02 -0.19
N ARG A 244 3.03 1.11 0.54
CA ARG A 244 4.20 1.77 1.14
C ARG A 244 4.74 0.99 2.34
N ASN A 245 6.04 1.22 2.65
CA ASN A 245 6.64 0.69 3.86
C ASN A 245 6.06 1.36 5.12
N PRO A 246 6.06 0.67 6.28
CA PRO A 246 5.64 1.28 7.54
C PRO A 246 6.34 2.60 7.87
N ASP A 247 7.62 2.72 7.54
CA ASP A 247 8.42 3.91 7.85
C ASP A 247 8.03 5.15 7.01
N GLU A 248 7.33 4.94 5.90
CA GLU A 248 6.80 6.00 5.03
C GLU A 248 5.42 6.49 5.49
N ILE A 249 4.79 5.80 6.43
CA ILE A 249 3.48 6.17 6.99
C ILE A 249 3.68 7.05 8.23
N ILE A 250 2.88 8.10 8.33
CA ILE A 250 2.96 9.07 9.44
C ILE A 250 2.85 8.35 10.80
N PRO A 251 3.83 8.53 11.71
CA PRO A 251 3.86 7.83 13.01
C PRO A 251 2.59 8.00 13.85
N ALA A 252 1.93 9.16 13.73
CA ALA A 252 0.71 9.45 14.48
C ALA A 252 -0.46 8.51 14.16
N ILE A 253 -0.62 8.09 12.88
CA ILE A 253 -1.66 7.12 12.51
C ILE A 253 -1.22 5.68 12.86
N ARG A 254 0.06 5.35 12.66
CA ARG A 254 0.61 4.04 13.01
C ARG A 254 0.43 3.69 14.48
N SER A 255 0.68 4.65 15.37
CA SER A 255 0.54 4.46 16.82
C SER A 255 -0.88 4.16 17.28
N ARG A 256 -1.90 4.44 16.44
CA ARG A 256 -3.32 4.21 16.73
C ARG A 256 -3.89 2.98 16.04
N CYS A 257 -3.10 2.34 15.17
CA CYS A 257 -3.54 1.21 14.35
C CYS A 257 -2.73 -0.05 14.66
N VAL A 258 -3.38 -1.20 14.55
CA VAL A 258 -2.71 -2.50 14.48
C VAL A 258 -2.15 -2.68 13.08
N GLU A 259 -0.90 -3.04 12.97
CA GLU A 259 -0.24 -3.32 11.69
C GLU A 259 -0.46 -4.78 11.30
N VAL A 260 -1.03 -4.99 10.11
CA VAL A 260 -1.28 -6.31 9.52
C VAL A 260 -0.53 -6.42 8.20
N PHE A 261 0.22 -7.49 8.02
CA PHE A 261 1.05 -7.67 6.84
C PHE A 261 0.53 -8.79 5.95
N PHE A 262 0.25 -8.45 4.69
CA PHE A 262 -0.04 -9.40 3.62
C PHE A 262 1.21 -9.57 2.77
N ARG A 263 1.58 -10.80 2.49
CA ARG A 263 2.78 -11.13 1.72
C ARG A 263 2.52 -11.25 0.22
N GLY A 264 3.56 -11.18 -0.57
CA GLY A 264 3.49 -11.55 -1.99
C GLY A 264 3.06 -13.01 -2.18
N LEU A 265 2.41 -13.27 -3.30
CA LEU A 265 1.93 -14.60 -3.68
C LEU A 265 3.08 -15.47 -4.19
N LYS A 266 3.01 -16.76 -3.89
CA LYS A 266 3.95 -17.77 -4.41
C LYS A 266 3.48 -18.31 -5.76
N PRO A 267 4.36 -18.86 -6.60
CA PRO A 267 3.96 -19.40 -7.91
C PRO A 267 2.83 -20.43 -7.85
N ASN A 268 2.83 -21.29 -6.82
CA ASN A 268 1.74 -22.27 -6.65
C ASN A 268 0.40 -21.61 -6.30
N GLU A 269 0.42 -20.51 -5.53
CA GLU A 269 -0.76 -19.73 -5.17
C GLU A 269 -1.30 -18.96 -6.40
N ILE A 270 -0.41 -18.44 -7.23
CA ILE A 270 -0.76 -17.85 -8.54
C ILE A 270 -1.48 -18.88 -9.44
N LYS A 271 -1.00 -20.13 -9.48
CA LYS A 271 -1.67 -21.20 -10.23
C LYS A 271 -3.06 -21.50 -9.72
N GLU A 272 -3.23 -21.51 -8.40
CA GLU A 272 -4.52 -21.75 -7.75
C GLU A 272 -5.51 -20.64 -8.10
N ILE A 273 -5.10 -19.37 -8.00
CA ILE A 273 -5.89 -18.21 -8.43
C ILE A 273 -6.25 -18.32 -9.93
N ALA A 274 -5.29 -18.69 -10.77
CA ALA A 274 -5.51 -18.87 -12.20
C ALA A 274 -6.57 -19.94 -12.48
N LYS A 275 -6.47 -21.09 -11.79
CA LYS A 275 -7.45 -22.18 -11.91
C LYS A 275 -8.85 -21.75 -11.49
N GLU A 276 -8.97 -21.03 -10.39
CA GLU A 276 -10.26 -20.50 -9.92
C GLU A 276 -10.86 -19.47 -10.90
N ALA A 277 -10.03 -18.56 -11.41
CA ALA A 277 -10.48 -17.56 -12.38
C ALA A 277 -10.97 -18.21 -13.69
N ILE A 278 -10.26 -19.22 -14.20
CA ILE A 278 -10.65 -19.99 -15.39
C ILE A 278 -11.97 -20.73 -15.16
N ASN A 279 -12.14 -21.35 -13.98
CA ASN A 279 -13.38 -22.02 -13.62
C ASN A 279 -14.58 -21.05 -13.56
N LYS A 280 -14.38 -19.83 -13.03
CA LYS A 280 -15.42 -18.78 -12.97
C LYS A 280 -15.88 -18.31 -14.37
N VAL A 281 -15.04 -18.46 -15.39
CA VAL A 281 -15.41 -18.21 -16.80
C VAL A 281 -16.09 -19.41 -17.44
N GLY A 282 -15.97 -20.61 -16.86
CA GLY A 282 -16.50 -21.85 -17.42
C GLY A 282 -15.61 -22.50 -18.47
N LEU A 283 -14.34 -22.11 -18.54
CA LEU A 283 -13.34 -22.67 -19.45
C LEU A 283 -12.42 -23.67 -18.73
N LYS A 284 -11.54 -24.32 -19.49
CA LYS A 284 -10.49 -25.22 -19.00
C LYS A 284 -9.13 -24.78 -19.52
N ALA A 285 -8.06 -25.11 -18.80
CA ALA A 285 -6.68 -24.94 -19.26
C ALA A 285 -5.83 -26.14 -18.83
N SER A 286 -4.70 -26.35 -19.49
CA SER A 286 -3.73 -27.38 -19.13
C SER A 286 -2.91 -26.96 -17.90
N ASP A 287 -2.40 -27.94 -17.13
CA ASP A 287 -1.48 -27.67 -16.02
C ASP A 287 -0.20 -26.96 -16.49
N ASN A 288 0.24 -27.23 -17.72
CA ASN A 288 1.37 -26.54 -18.30
C ASN A 288 1.05 -25.06 -18.60
N GLY A 289 -0.15 -24.75 -19.08
CA GLY A 289 -0.63 -23.38 -19.22
C GLY A 289 -0.65 -22.62 -17.89
N LEU A 290 -1.13 -23.26 -16.81
CA LEU A 290 -1.08 -22.67 -15.46
C LEU A 290 0.36 -22.42 -14.97
N ASN A 291 1.31 -23.31 -15.33
CA ASN A 291 2.72 -23.12 -15.04
C ASN A 291 3.29 -21.90 -15.76
N ILE A 292 2.93 -21.70 -17.04
CA ILE A 292 3.35 -20.52 -17.79
C ILE A 292 2.82 -19.26 -17.13
N ILE A 293 1.51 -19.20 -16.81
CA ILE A 293 0.91 -18.03 -16.13
C ILE A 293 1.66 -17.68 -14.82
N SER A 294 2.00 -18.70 -14.02
CA SER A 294 2.67 -18.47 -12.73
C SER A 294 4.11 -17.93 -12.84
N ARG A 295 4.72 -18.00 -14.03
CA ARG A 295 6.05 -17.43 -14.31
C ARG A 295 5.98 -15.96 -14.73
N PHE A 296 4.85 -15.51 -15.25
CA PHE A 296 4.68 -14.17 -15.81
C PHE A 296 3.76 -13.25 -14.99
N CYS A 297 3.09 -13.77 -13.97
CA CYS A 297 2.23 -13.00 -13.09
C CYS A 297 2.76 -13.01 -11.65
N SER A 298 2.75 -11.85 -11.00
CA SER A 298 3.21 -11.67 -9.62
C SER A 298 2.06 -11.52 -8.61
N ASN A 299 0.86 -11.21 -9.08
CA ASN A 299 -0.30 -10.91 -8.23
C ASN A 299 -1.62 -11.35 -8.88
N GLY A 300 -2.67 -11.44 -8.06
CA GLY A 300 -3.98 -11.93 -8.52
C GLY A 300 -4.64 -11.06 -9.59
N ARG A 301 -4.40 -9.75 -9.59
CA ARG A 301 -4.98 -8.84 -10.61
C ARG A 301 -4.38 -9.11 -11.99
N GLU A 302 -3.07 -9.30 -12.07
CA GLU A 302 -2.39 -9.66 -13.31
C GLU A 302 -2.88 -11.00 -13.85
N VAL A 303 -3.02 -12.00 -12.98
CA VAL A 303 -3.56 -13.33 -13.34
C VAL A 303 -4.94 -13.20 -13.95
N VAL A 304 -5.85 -12.51 -13.29
CA VAL A 304 -7.24 -12.37 -13.77
C VAL A 304 -7.31 -11.61 -15.09
N ASN A 305 -6.52 -10.55 -15.25
CA ASN A 305 -6.44 -9.78 -16.50
C ASN A 305 -5.93 -10.66 -17.66
N LEU A 306 -4.86 -11.43 -17.43
CA LEU A 306 -4.31 -12.34 -18.44
C LEU A 306 -5.37 -13.39 -18.85
N ILE A 307 -6.03 -14.00 -17.87
CA ILE A 307 -7.08 -15.00 -18.12
C ILE A 307 -8.27 -14.39 -18.86
N GLN A 308 -8.65 -13.16 -18.54
CA GLN A 308 -9.74 -12.47 -19.24
C GLN A 308 -9.43 -12.31 -20.74
N LEU A 309 -8.19 -11.95 -21.09
CA LEU A 309 -7.76 -11.84 -22.48
C LEU A 309 -7.73 -13.21 -23.17
N CYS A 310 -7.12 -14.22 -22.55
CA CYS A 310 -7.10 -15.58 -23.08
C CYS A 310 -8.52 -16.15 -23.28
N SER A 311 -9.41 -15.87 -22.32
CA SER A 311 -10.82 -16.28 -22.40
C SER A 311 -11.54 -15.61 -23.57
N GLY A 312 -11.25 -14.32 -23.82
CA GLY A 312 -11.79 -13.60 -24.96
C GLY A 312 -11.39 -14.24 -26.31
N ILE A 313 -10.12 -14.67 -26.43
CA ILE A 313 -9.62 -15.38 -27.62
C ILE A 313 -10.37 -16.71 -27.80
N ALA A 314 -10.39 -17.54 -26.74
CA ALA A 314 -11.01 -18.87 -26.81
C ALA A 314 -12.52 -18.78 -27.13
N ILE A 315 -13.24 -17.83 -26.55
CA ILE A 315 -14.68 -17.62 -26.81
C ILE A 315 -14.93 -17.14 -28.24
N ASN A 316 -14.10 -16.21 -28.75
CA ASN A 316 -14.22 -15.72 -30.13
C ASN A 316 -13.96 -16.83 -31.17
N GLU A 317 -13.18 -17.83 -30.81
CA GLU A 317 -12.91 -19.02 -31.65
C GLU A 317 -13.84 -20.20 -31.31
N GLU A 318 -14.92 -19.95 -30.55
CA GLU A 318 -15.92 -20.96 -30.17
C GLU A 318 -15.34 -22.17 -29.42
N ARG A 319 -14.21 -21.97 -28.72
CA ARG A 319 -13.54 -22.99 -27.89
C ARG A 319 -13.94 -22.89 -26.41
N ASN A 320 -13.98 -24.03 -25.74
CA ASN A 320 -14.26 -24.13 -24.31
C ASN A 320 -13.00 -24.35 -23.45
N TYR A 321 -11.81 -24.15 -24.04
CA TYR A 321 -10.52 -24.31 -23.39
C TYR A 321 -9.53 -23.24 -23.86
N ILE A 322 -8.64 -22.85 -22.97
CA ILE A 322 -7.53 -21.93 -23.23
C ILE A 322 -6.31 -22.75 -23.61
N THR A 323 -5.69 -22.47 -24.75
CA THR A 323 -4.47 -23.14 -25.23
C THR A 323 -3.22 -22.48 -24.64
N GLU A 324 -2.09 -23.19 -24.69
CA GLU A 324 -0.79 -22.61 -24.34
C GLU A 324 -0.36 -21.51 -25.32
N GLU A 325 -0.82 -21.60 -26.58
CA GLU A 325 -0.58 -20.62 -27.64
C GLU A 325 -1.32 -19.29 -27.31
N ASP A 326 -2.57 -19.38 -26.85
CA ASP A 326 -3.31 -18.20 -26.40
C ASP A 326 -2.57 -17.47 -25.26
N ILE A 327 -2.10 -18.24 -24.27
CA ILE A 327 -1.37 -17.70 -23.13
C ILE A 327 -0.07 -17.03 -23.59
N LYS A 328 0.72 -17.68 -24.43
CA LYS A 328 1.96 -17.13 -24.98
C LYS A 328 1.70 -15.86 -25.80
N TRP A 329 0.68 -15.89 -26.65
CA TRP A 329 0.30 -14.74 -27.46
C TRP A 329 -0.08 -13.53 -26.58
N VAL A 330 -0.88 -13.75 -25.52
CA VAL A 330 -1.25 -12.68 -24.57
C VAL A 330 -0.03 -12.16 -23.81
N ILE A 331 0.90 -13.03 -23.41
CA ILE A 331 2.14 -12.66 -22.73
C ILE A 331 3.00 -11.77 -23.62
N GLU A 332 3.22 -12.17 -24.88
CA GLU A 332 4.06 -11.44 -25.82
C GLU A 332 3.46 -10.09 -26.20
N ASN A 333 2.15 -10.05 -26.52
CA ASN A 333 1.49 -8.81 -26.92
C ASN A 333 1.17 -7.88 -25.73
N GLY A 334 0.95 -8.44 -24.54
CA GLY A 334 0.72 -7.69 -23.30
C GLY A 334 2.02 -7.22 -22.63
N GLN A 335 3.19 -7.53 -23.22
CA GLN A 335 4.51 -7.17 -22.68
C GLN A 335 4.73 -7.65 -21.23
N TYR A 336 4.16 -8.81 -20.88
CA TYR A 336 4.42 -9.42 -19.59
C TYR A 336 5.88 -9.87 -19.53
N THR A 337 6.56 -9.48 -18.46
CA THR A 337 7.94 -9.91 -18.20
C THR A 337 7.95 -11.13 -17.28
N GLU A 338 8.86 -12.07 -17.55
CA GLU A 338 9.03 -13.23 -16.67
C GLU A 338 9.44 -12.75 -15.28
N VAL A 339 8.72 -13.23 -14.27
CA VAL A 339 9.08 -12.99 -12.87
C VAL A 339 10.30 -13.86 -12.56
N GLU A 340 11.49 -13.27 -12.69
CA GLU A 340 12.73 -13.96 -12.35
C GLU A 340 12.74 -14.32 -10.86
N GLU A 341 12.58 -15.60 -10.54
CA GLU A 341 12.96 -16.11 -9.23
C GLU A 341 14.50 -16.07 -9.14
N LYS A 342 15.05 -15.03 -8.50
CA LYS A 342 16.47 -14.99 -8.20
C LYS A 342 16.83 -16.19 -7.31
N LYS A 343 17.59 -17.11 -7.86
CA LYS A 343 18.08 -18.29 -7.15
C LYS A 343 19.54 -18.11 -6.80
N VAL A 344 19.93 -18.62 -5.63
CA VAL A 344 21.34 -18.62 -5.22
C VAL A 344 22.18 -19.43 -6.21
N SER A 345 23.36 -18.94 -6.53
CA SER A 345 24.31 -19.67 -7.41
C SER A 345 24.68 -21.02 -6.80
N LYS A 346 24.81 -22.04 -7.67
CA LYS A 346 25.19 -23.40 -7.25
C LYS A 346 26.66 -23.54 -6.88
N LYS A 347 27.52 -22.67 -7.41
CA LYS A 347 28.97 -22.75 -7.24
C LYS A 347 29.48 -21.59 -6.39
N PRO A 348 30.45 -21.83 -5.48
CA PRO A 348 31.16 -20.77 -4.79
C PRO A 348 31.82 -19.80 -5.77
N MET A 349 31.74 -18.51 -5.53
CA MET A 349 32.29 -17.46 -6.38
C MET A 349 33.06 -16.45 -5.56
N VAL A 350 34.12 -15.87 -6.17
CA VAL A 350 34.94 -14.82 -5.56
C VAL A 350 34.25 -13.47 -5.79
N GLY A 351 34.13 -12.68 -4.74
CA GLY A 351 33.53 -11.34 -4.83
C GLY A 351 32.01 -11.31 -5.02
N VAL A 352 31.32 -12.46 -4.98
CA VAL A 352 29.87 -12.55 -5.17
C VAL A 352 29.20 -13.06 -3.90
N VAL A 353 28.24 -12.28 -3.38
CA VAL A 353 27.55 -12.55 -2.11
C VAL A 353 26.05 -12.32 -2.24
N ASN A 354 25.26 -13.19 -1.63
CA ASN A 354 23.81 -13.03 -1.55
C ASN A 354 23.44 -12.14 -0.36
N GLY A 355 23.11 -10.90 -0.63
CA GLY A 355 22.49 -9.98 0.30
C GLY A 355 20.96 -10.13 0.33
N LEU A 356 20.32 -9.55 1.34
CA LEU A 356 18.86 -9.57 1.50
C LEU A 356 18.36 -8.15 1.73
N ALA A 357 17.33 -7.77 0.97
CA ALA A 357 16.61 -6.51 1.14
C ALA A 357 15.12 -6.73 1.38
N VAL A 358 14.44 -5.67 1.75
CA VAL A 358 12.97 -5.58 1.76
C VAL A 358 12.58 -4.52 0.77
N TYR A 359 11.62 -4.82 -0.07
CA TYR A 359 11.03 -3.91 -1.03
C TYR A 359 9.53 -3.74 -0.73
N GLY A 360 9.06 -2.49 -0.80
CA GLY A 360 7.66 -2.18 -0.50
C GLY A 360 7.22 -2.71 0.87
N ALA A 361 5.96 -2.99 1.00
CA ALA A 361 5.36 -3.44 2.24
C ALA A 361 5.78 -4.88 2.61
N ASN A 362 7.00 -5.04 3.12
CA ASN A 362 7.51 -6.29 3.70
C ASN A 362 7.73 -7.45 2.70
N LEU A 363 8.01 -7.15 1.42
CA LEU A 363 8.44 -8.15 0.44
C LEU A 363 9.96 -8.34 0.53
N GLY A 364 10.41 -9.48 1.08
CA GLY A 364 11.83 -9.82 1.09
C GLY A 364 12.31 -10.21 -0.31
N ILE A 365 13.49 -9.73 -0.69
CA ILE A 365 14.17 -10.08 -1.94
C ILE A 365 15.61 -10.49 -1.72
N LEU A 366 16.08 -11.47 -2.52
CA LEU A 366 17.49 -11.79 -2.61
C LEU A 366 18.18 -10.83 -3.58
N MET A 367 19.30 -10.26 -3.15
CA MET A 367 20.15 -9.41 -3.98
C MET A 367 21.51 -10.06 -4.12
N GLU A 368 21.99 -10.21 -5.33
CA GLU A 368 23.36 -10.56 -5.58
C GLU A 368 24.22 -9.30 -5.52
N ILE A 369 25.27 -9.32 -4.73
CA ILE A 369 26.25 -8.23 -4.59
C ILE A 369 27.55 -8.73 -5.21
N GLU A 370 27.99 -8.04 -6.25
CA GLU A 370 29.21 -8.35 -6.99
C GLU A 370 30.28 -7.31 -6.67
N VAL A 371 31.48 -7.76 -6.36
CA VAL A 371 32.62 -6.88 -6.13
C VAL A 371 33.84 -7.38 -6.89
N THR A 372 34.50 -6.46 -7.59
CA THR A 372 35.83 -6.67 -8.15
C THR A 372 36.82 -5.77 -7.46
N ALA A 373 38.01 -6.28 -7.18
CA ALA A 373 39.10 -5.54 -6.57
C ALA A 373 40.40 -5.77 -7.35
N ARG A 374 40.98 -4.70 -7.91
CA ARG A 374 42.22 -4.75 -8.66
C ARG A 374 43.31 -3.99 -7.90
N LYS A 375 44.40 -4.66 -7.50
CA LYS A 375 45.53 -3.98 -6.87
C LYS A 375 46.21 -3.03 -7.83
N ILE A 376 46.49 -1.83 -7.35
CA ILE A 376 47.14 -0.78 -8.13
C ILE A 376 48.44 -0.32 -7.48
N LYS A 377 49.32 0.30 -8.25
CA LYS A 377 50.56 0.90 -7.80
C LYS A 377 50.65 2.34 -8.24
N GLY A 378 51.18 3.22 -7.40
CA GLY A 378 51.53 4.59 -7.77
C GLY A 378 50.40 5.64 -7.66
N ARG A 379 49.16 5.24 -7.34
CA ARG A 379 48.04 6.15 -7.04
C ARG A 379 47.12 5.57 -5.96
N LYS A 380 46.22 6.37 -5.43
CA LYS A 380 45.09 5.89 -4.62
C LYS A 380 44.08 5.14 -5.47
N GLY A 381 43.51 4.08 -4.89
CA GLY A 381 42.40 3.33 -5.47
C GLY A 381 41.12 4.13 -5.62
N GLU A 382 40.35 3.79 -6.63
CA GLU A 382 39.06 4.40 -6.92
C GLU A 382 37.96 3.43 -6.48
N LEU A 383 36.93 3.99 -5.80
CA LEU A 383 35.71 3.28 -5.46
C LEU A 383 34.63 3.65 -6.48
N LYS A 384 34.11 2.64 -7.21
CA LYS A 384 32.93 2.78 -8.08
C LYS A 384 31.80 1.95 -7.49
N VAL A 385 30.61 2.50 -7.51
CA VAL A 385 29.40 1.84 -7.02
C VAL A 385 28.30 1.95 -8.06
N SER A 386 27.62 0.86 -8.36
CA SER A 386 26.48 0.82 -9.27
C SER A 386 25.31 0.06 -8.63
N GLY A 387 24.07 0.42 -8.99
CA GLY A 387 22.87 -0.23 -8.50
C GLY A 387 22.36 0.25 -7.15
N ILE A 388 22.86 1.38 -6.64
CA ILE A 388 22.34 2.06 -5.44
C ILE A 388 21.91 3.48 -5.75
N VAL A 389 21.09 4.06 -4.86
CA VAL A 389 20.81 5.49 -4.85
C VAL A 389 22.04 6.21 -4.26
N GLU A 390 22.63 7.15 -4.97
CA GLU A 390 23.79 7.91 -4.47
C GLU A 390 23.37 9.09 -3.60
N GLU A 391 22.35 9.85 -4.03
CA GLU A 391 21.83 11.02 -3.32
C GLU A 391 20.30 10.97 -3.22
N GLU A 392 19.77 11.36 -2.08
CA GLU A 392 18.32 11.51 -1.84
C GLU A 392 17.97 13.00 -1.71
N GLU A 393 16.93 13.44 -2.40
CA GLU A 393 16.34 14.75 -2.22
C GLU A 393 15.11 14.66 -1.30
N PHE A 394 15.18 15.30 -0.14
CA PHE A 394 14.03 15.48 0.75
C PHE A 394 13.49 16.89 0.62
N SER A 395 12.18 16.99 0.38
CA SER A 395 11.47 18.27 0.37
C SER A 395 10.81 18.46 1.73
N MET A 396 11.37 19.33 2.57
CA MET A 396 10.81 19.66 3.87
C MET A 396 10.61 21.18 3.94
N ASN A 397 9.36 21.63 4.12
CA ASN A 397 8.99 23.05 4.23
C ASN A 397 9.58 23.94 3.13
N ASN A 398 9.39 23.59 1.84
CA ASN A 398 9.93 24.32 0.67
C ASN A 398 11.47 24.41 0.60
N LYS A 399 12.21 23.63 1.40
CA LYS A 399 13.66 23.50 1.25
C LYS A 399 14.00 22.11 0.74
N LYS A 400 14.74 22.05 -0.37
CA LYS A 400 15.32 20.80 -0.86
C LYS A 400 16.60 20.53 -0.10
N ILE A 401 16.64 19.46 0.66
CA ILE A 401 17.81 18.96 1.39
C ILE A 401 18.32 17.74 0.64
N LYS A 402 19.57 17.81 0.15
CA LYS A 402 20.26 16.67 -0.43
C LYS A 402 21.08 15.98 0.65
N ARG A 403 20.93 14.68 0.80
CA ARG A 403 21.83 13.87 1.63
C ARG A 403 22.35 12.68 0.84
N LYS A 404 23.52 12.20 1.18
CA LYS A 404 24.03 10.92 0.67
C LYS A 404 23.14 9.78 1.16
N SER A 405 22.88 8.78 0.31
CA SER A 405 22.07 7.64 0.69
C SER A 405 22.67 6.87 1.85
N THR A 406 21.82 6.18 2.60
CA THR A 406 22.27 5.36 3.73
C THR A 406 23.06 4.15 3.26
N ALA A 407 22.76 3.62 2.07
CA ALA A 407 23.51 2.55 1.44
C ALA A 407 24.95 2.99 1.11
N PHE A 408 25.14 4.17 0.52
CA PHE A 408 26.48 4.71 0.24
C PHE A 408 27.28 4.95 1.52
N SER A 409 26.64 5.50 2.56
CA SER A 409 27.25 5.70 3.87
C SER A 409 27.68 4.38 4.51
N SER A 410 26.87 3.32 4.35
CA SER A 410 27.22 1.96 4.80
C SER A 410 28.46 1.41 4.12
N ILE A 411 28.63 1.65 2.80
CA ILE A 411 29.86 1.24 2.08
C ILE A 411 31.09 1.94 2.66
N GLN A 412 31.02 3.22 2.98
CA GLN A 412 32.12 3.96 3.61
C GLN A 412 32.49 3.37 4.99
N ASN A 413 31.47 3.02 5.79
CA ASN A 413 31.67 2.36 7.07
C ASN A 413 32.34 0.98 6.92
N VAL A 414 31.94 0.21 5.91
CA VAL A 414 32.55 -1.08 5.57
C VAL A 414 34.03 -0.93 5.26
N LEU A 415 34.42 -0.02 4.37
CA LEU A 415 35.80 0.22 4.00
C LEU A 415 36.65 0.61 5.21
N THR A 416 36.12 1.48 6.07
CA THR A 416 36.77 1.90 7.31
C THR A 416 36.94 0.72 8.27
N ALA A 417 35.88 -0.09 8.46
CA ALA A 417 35.92 -1.26 9.36
C ALA A 417 36.94 -2.30 8.86
N LEU A 418 36.98 -2.60 7.56
CA LEU A 418 37.94 -3.54 6.98
C LEU A 418 39.39 -3.06 7.14
N ASN A 419 39.63 -1.77 6.95
CA ASN A 419 40.95 -1.18 7.15
C ASN A 419 41.37 -1.28 8.63
N ASN A 420 40.51 -0.89 9.56
CA ASN A 420 40.82 -0.84 10.99
C ASN A 420 41.00 -2.22 11.63
N ILE A 421 40.17 -3.21 11.24
CA ILE A 421 40.09 -4.51 11.91
C ILE A 421 41.07 -5.49 11.27
N TYR A 422 41.18 -5.47 9.92
CA TYR A 422 42.00 -6.45 9.18
C TYR A 422 43.24 -5.84 8.54
N ASN A 423 43.53 -4.55 8.76
CA ASN A 423 44.61 -3.82 8.11
C ASN A 423 44.56 -3.98 6.58
N LEU A 424 43.35 -4.10 6.05
CA LEU A 424 43.11 -4.29 4.63
C LEU A 424 43.10 -2.91 3.97
N LYS A 425 44.27 -2.55 3.40
CA LYS A 425 44.45 -1.23 2.76
C LYS A 425 43.60 -1.14 1.48
N CYS A 426 42.28 -0.89 1.66
CA CYS A 426 41.35 -0.81 0.54
C CYS A 426 41.73 0.29 -0.45
N ASP A 427 42.47 1.30 -0.01
CA ASP A 427 42.99 2.39 -0.85
C ASP A 427 44.13 1.98 -1.81
N GLU A 428 44.70 0.77 -1.67
CA GLU A 428 45.63 0.19 -2.64
C GLU A 428 44.91 -0.54 -3.80
N TYR A 429 43.57 -0.58 -3.82
CA TYR A 429 42.78 -1.30 -4.81
C TYR A 429 41.74 -0.38 -5.51
N ASP A 430 41.60 -0.56 -6.83
CA ASP A 430 40.37 -0.10 -7.51
C ASP A 430 39.26 -1.09 -7.19
N ILE A 431 38.23 -0.64 -6.52
CA ILE A 431 37.11 -1.46 -6.07
C ILE A 431 35.85 -1.02 -6.82
N HIS A 432 35.19 -1.97 -7.49
CA HIS A 432 33.88 -1.73 -8.09
C HIS A 432 32.86 -2.64 -7.44
N ILE A 433 31.83 -2.05 -6.85
CA ILE A 433 30.69 -2.73 -6.23
C ILE A 433 29.50 -2.59 -7.17
N ASN A 434 28.89 -3.70 -7.54
CA ASN A 434 27.69 -3.73 -8.36
C ASN A 434 26.58 -4.49 -7.65
N ILE A 435 25.38 -3.91 -7.64
CA ILE A 435 24.17 -4.57 -7.15
C ILE A 435 23.18 -4.66 -8.33
N PRO A 436 23.26 -5.76 -9.12
CA PRO A 436 22.45 -5.91 -10.31
C PRO A 436 20.96 -6.12 -9.95
N GLY A 437 20.06 -5.64 -10.79
CA GLY A 437 18.62 -5.96 -10.66
C GLY A 437 17.66 -4.81 -10.78
N GLY A 438 18.11 -3.59 -11.11
CA GLY A 438 17.24 -2.46 -11.47
C GLY A 438 16.37 -1.89 -10.32
N ILE A 439 16.44 -2.46 -9.14
CA ILE A 439 15.73 -1.95 -7.95
C ILE A 439 16.74 -1.10 -7.17
N PRO A 440 16.51 0.20 -7.03
CA PRO A 440 17.38 1.07 -6.25
C PRO A 440 17.37 0.60 -4.79
N VAL A 441 18.55 0.24 -4.29
CA VAL A 441 18.73 -0.21 -2.91
C VAL A 441 19.12 0.98 -2.06
N ASP A 442 18.37 1.23 -1.03
CA ASP A 442 18.75 2.12 0.06
C ASP A 442 18.67 1.37 1.40
N GLY A 443 19.50 1.77 2.34
CA GLY A 443 19.55 1.20 3.67
C GLY A 443 20.87 0.53 4.02
N PRO A 444 21.26 0.54 5.31
CA PRO A 444 22.54 0.04 5.77
C PRO A 444 22.60 -1.49 5.92
N SER A 445 21.47 -2.18 5.69
CA SER A 445 21.32 -3.63 6.01
C SER A 445 22.09 -4.58 5.12
N ALA A 446 22.71 -4.10 4.04
CA ALA A 446 23.63 -4.86 3.18
C ALA A 446 25.08 -4.83 3.66
N GLY A 447 25.40 -4.14 4.75
CA GLY A 447 26.77 -3.88 5.21
C GLY A 447 27.63 -5.13 5.35
N ILE A 448 27.14 -6.19 6.03
CA ILE A 448 27.92 -7.43 6.18
C ILE A 448 28.12 -8.17 4.85
N ALA A 449 27.17 -8.09 3.93
CA ALA A 449 27.26 -8.72 2.62
C ALA A 449 28.31 -7.99 1.74
N ILE A 450 28.29 -6.66 1.73
CA ILE A 450 29.26 -5.81 1.03
C ILE A 450 30.67 -6.04 1.62
N ALA A 451 30.80 -6.08 2.95
CA ALA A 451 32.09 -6.35 3.61
C ALA A 451 32.66 -7.72 3.23
N THR A 452 31.80 -8.74 3.17
CA THR A 452 32.20 -10.10 2.78
C THR A 452 32.62 -10.15 1.31
N ALA A 453 31.91 -9.48 0.43
CA ALA A 453 32.20 -9.42 -1.00
C ALA A 453 33.54 -8.70 -1.27
N ILE A 454 33.81 -7.55 -0.62
CA ILE A 454 35.08 -6.82 -0.73
C ILE A 454 36.23 -7.66 -0.20
N TYR A 455 36.08 -8.26 0.99
CA TYR A 455 37.08 -9.11 1.60
C TYR A 455 37.43 -10.32 0.73
N SER A 456 36.41 -11.00 0.20
CA SER A 456 36.54 -12.10 -0.75
C SER A 456 37.28 -11.68 -2.02
N ALA A 457 36.91 -10.54 -2.63
CA ALA A 457 37.52 -10.03 -3.86
C ALA A 457 39.02 -9.68 -3.67
N ILE A 458 39.38 -9.01 -2.56
CA ILE A 458 40.75 -8.60 -2.29
C ILE A 458 41.65 -9.83 -1.99
N LEU A 459 41.16 -10.80 -1.24
CA LEU A 459 41.90 -12.01 -0.90
C LEU A 459 41.79 -13.13 -1.95
N ASN A 460 40.98 -12.93 -2.98
CA ASN A 460 40.69 -13.93 -4.01
C ASN A 460 40.20 -15.27 -3.42
N LYS A 461 39.35 -15.22 -2.38
CA LYS A 461 38.78 -16.41 -1.71
C LYS A 461 37.32 -16.54 -1.99
N PRO A 462 36.82 -17.72 -2.44
CA PRO A 462 35.45 -17.89 -2.83
C PRO A 462 34.48 -17.86 -1.62
N VAL A 463 33.29 -17.31 -1.82
CA VAL A 463 32.21 -17.30 -0.86
C VAL A 463 31.26 -18.46 -1.12
N ASN A 464 30.69 -19.04 -0.07
CA ASN A 464 29.65 -20.06 -0.17
C ASN A 464 28.31 -19.43 -0.56
N ASN A 465 27.97 -19.51 -1.83
CA ASN A 465 26.76 -18.87 -2.38
C ASN A 465 25.43 -19.53 -1.96
N LYS A 466 25.47 -20.64 -1.18
CA LYS A 466 24.26 -21.17 -0.52
C LYS A 466 23.93 -20.46 0.79
N ILE A 467 24.68 -19.44 1.14
CA ILE A 467 24.46 -18.59 2.31
C ILE A 467 23.96 -17.23 1.84
N ALA A 468 22.86 -16.77 2.41
CA ALA A 468 22.41 -15.39 2.30
C ALA A 468 22.69 -14.65 3.61
N MET A 469 22.85 -13.33 3.55
CA MET A 469 23.17 -12.57 4.76
C MET A 469 22.59 -11.16 4.73
N THR A 470 22.34 -10.64 5.93
CA THR A 470 21.86 -9.27 6.13
C THR A 470 22.29 -8.76 7.50
N GLY A 471 22.69 -7.51 7.59
CA GLY A 471 23.14 -6.85 8.81
C GLY A 471 23.83 -5.53 8.50
N GLU A 472 23.65 -4.56 9.36
CA GLU A 472 24.43 -3.33 9.35
C GLU A 472 25.80 -3.59 9.97
N ILE A 473 26.84 -2.87 9.53
CA ILE A 473 28.17 -2.94 10.12
C ILE A 473 28.58 -1.60 10.73
N SER A 474 29.05 -1.63 11.97
CA SER A 474 29.66 -0.46 12.62
C SER A 474 31.13 -0.31 12.23
N LEU A 475 31.73 0.86 12.47
CA LEU A 475 33.16 1.13 12.25
C LEU A 475 34.09 0.19 13.04
N LEU A 476 33.57 -0.41 14.11
CA LEU A 476 34.29 -1.39 14.96
C LEU A 476 34.01 -2.84 14.55
N GLY A 477 33.26 -3.06 13.43
CA GLY A 477 32.94 -4.39 12.93
C GLY A 477 31.86 -5.15 13.67
N MET A 478 31.12 -4.48 14.54
CA MET A 478 29.95 -5.06 15.19
C MET A 478 28.78 -5.10 14.20
N VAL A 479 27.97 -6.14 14.30
CA VAL A 479 26.80 -6.33 13.43
C VAL A 479 25.56 -5.77 14.11
N GLY A 480 25.00 -4.71 13.52
CA GLY A 480 23.84 -3.97 14.01
C GLY A 480 22.50 -4.58 13.56
N VAL A 481 21.44 -4.32 14.34
CA VAL A 481 20.07 -4.77 14.08
C VAL A 481 19.50 -4.16 12.80
N ILE A 482 18.55 -4.88 12.16
CA ILE A 482 17.94 -4.48 10.91
C ILE A 482 16.43 -4.71 10.92
N GLY A 483 15.71 -4.04 10.02
CA GLY A 483 14.27 -4.26 9.81
C GLY A 483 13.94 -5.43 8.88
N GLY A 484 12.68 -5.92 8.97
CA GLY A 484 12.11 -6.89 8.02
C GLY A 484 12.75 -8.28 8.00
N VAL A 485 13.31 -8.75 9.12
CA VAL A 485 14.10 -10.00 9.21
C VAL A 485 13.31 -11.21 8.74
N ASN A 486 12.03 -11.35 9.13
CA ASN A 486 11.18 -12.46 8.71
C ASN A 486 11.03 -12.55 7.19
N ALA A 487 10.75 -11.42 6.55
CA ALA A 487 10.63 -11.34 5.09
C ALA A 487 11.95 -11.72 4.38
N LYS A 488 13.08 -11.26 4.92
CA LYS A 488 14.42 -11.57 4.42
C LYS A 488 14.75 -13.06 4.54
N ILE A 489 14.42 -13.71 5.67
CA ILE A 489 14.63 -15.15 5.85
C ILE A 489 13.77 -15.95 4.85
N LEU A 490 12.52 -15.55 4.65
CA LEU A 490 11.64 -16.21 3.69
C LEU A 490 12.12 -16.05 2.25
N ALA A 491 12.64 -14.88 1.88
CA ALA A 491 13.25 -14.64 0.58
C ALA A 491 14.49 -15.51 0.35
N ALA A 492 15.39 -15.61 1.35
CA ALA A 492 16.55 -16.47 1.29
C ALA A 492 16.14 -17.96 1.09
N LYS A 493 15.12 -18.41 1.81
CA LYS A 493 14.58 -19.76 1.68
C LYS A 493 13.99 -20.02 0.28
N SER A 494 13.20 -19.10 -0.24
CA SER A 494 12.59 -19.22 -1.58
C SER A 494 13.66 -19.24 -2.68
N ALA A 495 14.74 -18.48 -2.50
CA ALA A 495 15.88 -18.47 -3.42
C ALA A 495 16.75 -19.73 -3.35
N GLY A 496 16.49 -20.66 -2.41
CA GLY A 496 17.23 -21.91 -2.26
C GLY A 496 18.50 -21.80 -1.41
N ALA A 497 18.66 -20.74 -0.61
CA ALA A 497 19.70 -20.69 0.40
C ALA A 497 19.45 -21.73 1.49
N ASN A 498 20.52 -22.38 1.97
CA ASN A 498 20.44 -23.35 3.06
C ASN A 498 20.75 -22.74 4.44
N LYS A 499 21.41 -21.58 4.45
CA LYS A 499 21.73 -20.81 5.65
C LYS A 499 21.43 -19.33 5.42
N VAL A 500 21.02 -18.66 6.47
CA VAL A 500 20.90 -17.20 6.50
C VAL A 500 21.61 -16.65 7.74
N ILE A 501 22.44 -15.64 7.54
CA ILE A 501 23.16 -14.94 8.61
C ILE A 501 22.40 -13.66 8.93
N ILE A 502 22.07 -13.46 10.21
CA ILE A 502 21.34 -12.30 10.72
C ILE A 502 22.05 -11.71 11.95
N PRO A 503 21.80 -10.44 12.30
CA PRO A 503 22.33 -9.88 13.54
C PRO A 503 21.81 -10.61 14.79
N SER A 504 22.66 -10.80 15.80
CA SER A 504 22.26 -11.41 17.08
C SER A 504 21.15 -10.65 17.79
N GLY A 505 21.11 -9.32 17.67
CA GLY A 505 20.04 -8.48 18.24
C GLY A 505 18.67 -8.68 17.58
N ASN A 506 18.60 -9.31 16.41
CA ASN A 506 17.35 -9.68 15.75
C ASN A 506 16.94 -11.14 16.01
N TRP A 507 17.71 -11.89 16.82
CA TRP A 507 17.43 -13.29 17.07
C TRP A 507 16.11 -13.51 17.80
N ASN A 508 15.35 -14.50 17.35
CA ASN A 508 14.11 -14.95 17.99
C ASN A 508 14.05 -16.47 17.94
N GLU A 509 13.62 -17.10 19.02
CA GLU A 509 13.49 -18.58 19.12
C GLU A 509 12.58 -19.18 18.04
N ASN A 510 11.60 -18.43 17.55
CA ASN A 510 10.72 -18.84 16.46
C ASN A 510 11.49 -19.20 15.18
N PHE A 511 12.71 -18.66 14.99
CA PHE A 511 13.54 -18.97 13.82
C PHE A 511 14.07 -20.41 13.79
N LEU A 512 14.06 -21.11 14.93
CA LEU A 512 14.38 -22.53 14.98
C LEU A 512 13.34 -23.39 14.25
N ASN A 513 12.11 -22.90 14.12
CA ASN A 513 11.00 -23.61 13.49
C ASN A 513 10.98 -23.49 11.95
N TYR A 514 11.90 -22.71 11.35
CA TYR A 514 11.96 -22.59 9.89
C TYR A 514 12.51 -23.85 9.24
N LYS A 515 11.63 -24.69 8.72
CA LYS A 515 12.04 -25.91 7.99
C LYS A 515 12.75 -25.54 6.69
N GLY A 516 13.91 -26.18 6.42
CA GLY A 516 14.62 -26.06 5.14
C GLY A 516 15.62 -24.91 5.03
N ILE A 517 15.79 -24.08 6.06
CA ILE A 517 16.84 -23.05 6.15
C ILE A 517 17.34 -22.94 7.59
N LYS A 518 18.65 -22.82 7.76
CA LYS A 518 19.27 -22.60 9.09
C LYS A 518 19.54 -21.12 9.29
N VAL A 519 18.93 -20.51 10.30
CA VAL A 519 19.16 -19.13 10.70
C VAL A 519 20.33 -19.09 11.68
N ILE A 520 21.33 -18.23 11.44
CA ILE A 520 22.54 -18.13 12.23
C ILE A 520 22.70 -16.69 12.72
N PRO A 521 22.58 -16.44 14.03
CA PRO A 521 22.85 -15.13 14.60
C PRO A 521 24.35 -14.87 14.68
N VAL A 522 24.78 -13.64 14.40
CA VAL A 522 26.16 -13.17 14.49
C VAL A 522 26.23 -11.81 15.17
N SER A 523 27.33 -11.56 15.92
CA SER A 523 27.54 -10.31 16.63
C SER A 523 28.62 -9.44 15.99
N ASN A 524 29.51 -10.01 15.20
CA ASN A 524 30.60 -9.29 14.57
C ASN A 524 30.95 -9.86 13.19
N ILE A 525 31.65 -9.07 12.39
CA ILE A 525 32.03 -9.40 11.01
C ILE A 525 32.99 -10.61 10.90
N LYS A 526 33.77 -10.88 11.93
CA LYS A 526 34.68 -12.04 11.96
C LYS A 526 33.92 -13.36 11.93
N GLU A 527 32.80 -13.43 12.66
CA GLU A 527 31.89 -14.58 12.63
C GLU A 527 31.31 -14.78 11.23
N VAL A 528 30.91 -13.68 10.57
CA VAL A 528 30.36 -13.71 9.20
C VAL A 528 31.38 -14.32 8.23
N PHE A 529 32.66 -13.86 8.25
CA PHE A 529 33.68 -14.35 7.36
C PHE A 529 33.96 -15.83 7.59
N ASN A 530 34.09 -16.27 8.85
CA ASN A 530 34.30 -17.68 9.20
C ASN A 530 33.19 -18.61 8.71
N LEU A 531 31.95 -18.11 8.65
CA LEU A 531 30.79 -18.89 8.23
C LEU A 531 30.63 -18.92 6.70
N SER A 532 31.03 -17.85 6.01
CA SER A 532 30.66 -17.63 4.61
C SER A 532 31.83 -17.81 3.62
N ILE A 533 33.06 -17.49 3.99
CA ILE A 533 34.22 -17.57 3.09
C ILE A 533 34.86 -18.95 3.22
N LEU A 534 35.17 -19.56 2.09
CA LEU A 534 35.82 -20.86 2.02
C LEU A 534 37.37 -20.71 2.05
N ASN A 535 38.05 -21.68 2.62
CA ASN A 535 39.52 -21.74 2.69
C ASN A 535 40.17 -20.52 3.38
N ILE A 536 39.49 -19.98 4.40
CA ILE A 536 40.07 -18.95 5.27
C ILE A 536 41.10 -19.62 6.19
N GLU A 537 42.36 -19.14 6.19
CA GLU A 537 43.36 -19.54 7.15
C GLU A 537 43.28 -18.67 8.42
N LYS A 538 43.69 -19.26 9.58
CA LYS A 538 43.74 -18.50 10.85
C LYS A 538 44.64 -17.26 10.78
N SER A 539 45.62 -17.26 9.91
CA SER A 539 46.51 -16.14 9.59
C SER A 539 45.78 -14.97 8.93
N ASP A 540 44.79 -15.25 8.06
CA ASP A 540 44.00 -14.23 7.35
C ASP A 540 43.10 -13.44 8.31
N ILE A 541 42.71 -14.05 9.44
CA ILE A 541 41.82 -13.48 10.44
C ILE A 541 42.61 -12.74 11.54
N ASN A 542 43.88 -13.08 11.76
CA ASN A 542 44.70 -12.61 12.89
C ASN A 542 45.72 -11.51 12.57
N ILE A 543 45.59 -10.81 11.44
CA ILE A 543 46.56 -9.77 11.02
C ILE A 543 46.74 -8.63 12.05
N LEU A 544 45.91 -8.54 13.10
CA LEU A 544 45.96 -7.48 14.12
C LEU A 544 46.16 -7.89 15.57
N SER A 545 46.14 -9.18 15.93
CA SER A 545 46.42 -9.57 17.34
C SER A 545 47.89 -9.47 17.74
N ALA A 546 48.81 -9.17 16.82
CA ALA A 546 50.26 -9.15 17.08
C ALA A 546 50.82 -7.77 17.47
N LYS A 547 50.04 -6.69 17.48
CA LYS A 547 50.55 -5.35 17.83
C LYS A 547 50.06 -4.75 19.15
N THR A 548 49.12 -5.38 19.85
CA THR A 548 48.64 -4.90 21.17
C THR A 548 49.43 -5.45 22.35
N ASN A 549 50.39 -6.34 22.16
CA ASN A 549 51.26 -6.88 23.23
C ASN A 549 52.68 -6.33 23.24
N LYS A 550 52.93 -5.17 22.63
CA LYS A 550 54.20 -4.43 22.81
C LYS A 550 53.90 -2.94 23.01
N LYS A 551 53.44 -2.60 24.20
CA LYS A 551 53.79 -1.37 24.93
C LYS A 551 53.40 -1.54 26.39
#